data_212322197ba812f5faccded6540553b7
#
_entry.id   212322197ba812f5faccded6540553b7
#
_cell.length_a   1.000
_cell.length_b   1.000
_cell.length_c   1.000
_cell.angle_alpha   90.00
_cell.angle_beta   90.00
_cell.angle_gamma   90.00
#
_symmetry.space_group_name_H-M   'P 1'
#
loop_
_entity.id
_entity.type
_entity.pdbx_description
1 polymer ?
#
loop_
_entity_poly.entity_id
_entity_poly.type
_entity_poly.pdbx_seq_one_letter_code
_entity_poly.pdbx_strand_id
1 'polypeptide(L)'
;VGYRPRKKKQAPTEGFLNQKYRQDRTYEDFFTYMAQHPKATYVEMDTVKGCREQGKRMLTLIFVEQNLMLIFLMRDGKAETVVEQFDWLTAALGLDTFRKLFPIILTDNGAEFKHTREMEFTVDGQRRTRIYYCDPQASWQKPHVEKNHEYIRYVLPRGKSFSPYTQEDIILLLNHI
;
A
#
# COMPACT_ATOMS: atom_id res chain seq x y z
N VAL A 1 -23.45 -25.33 -15.94
CA VAL A 1 -22.63 -24.28 -15.31
C VAL A 1 -21.94 -23.54 -16.43
N GLY A 2 -22.45 -22.32 -16.81
CA GLY A 2 -21.94 -21.56 -17.95
C GLY A 2 -20.59 -20.92 -17.61
N TYR A 3 -19.57 -21.24 -18.39
CA TYR A 3 -18.28 -20.55 -18.38
C TYR A 3 -18.48 -19.12 -18.88
N ARG A 4 -18.32 -18.11 -17.98
CA ARG A 4 -18.21 -16.70 -18.38
C ARG A 4 -16.73 -16.41 -18.70
N PRO A 5 -16.36 -16.12 -19.96
CA PRO A 5 -14.99 -15.75 -20.27
C PRO A 5 -14.60 -14.49 -19.50
N ARG A 6 -13.40 -14.52 -18.88
CA ARG A 6 -12.82 -13.31 -18.25
C ARG A 6 -12.68 -12.24 -19.32
N LYS A 7 -13.33 -11.09 -19.11
CA LYS A 7 -13.10 -9.90 -19.95
C LYS A 7 -11.59 -9.62 -19.98
N LYS A 8 -10.99 -9.56 -21.16
CA LYS A 8 -9.61 -9.08 -21.31
C LYS A 8 -9.53 -7.69 -20.68
N LYS A 9 -8.61 -7.51 -19.75
CA LYS A 9 -8.36 -6.20 -19.15
C LYS A 9 -7.82 -5.30 -20.26
N GLN A 10 -8.44 -4.14 -20.46
CA GLN A 10 -7.98 -3.14 -21.42
C GLN A 10 -6.66 -2.55 -20.93
N ALA A 11 -5.75 -2.28 -21.86
CA ALA A 11 -4.51 -1.55 -21.56
C ALA A 11 -4.86 -0.17 -20.95
N PRO A 12 -4.03 0.35 -20.02
CA PRO A 12 -4.25 1.67 -19.43
C PRO A 12 -4.30 2.74 -20.52
N THR A 13 -5.21 3.69 -20.38
CA THR A 13 -5.28 4.83 -21.29
C THR A 13 -4.08 5.76 -21.06
N GLU A 14 -3.61 6.43 -22.11
CA GLU A 14 -2.54 7.43 -22.03
C GLU A 14 -2.82 8.51 -20.97
N GLY A 15 -4.06 8.96 -20.87
CA GLY A 15 -4.49 9.91 -19.82
C GLY A 15 -4.35 9.38 -18.39
N PHE A 16 -4.37 8.05 -18.19
CA PHE A 16 -4.11 7.44 -16.88
C PHE A 16 -2.60 7.43 -16.57
N LEU A 17 -1.77 7.12 -17.56
CA LEU A 17 -0.31 7.09 -17.39
C LEU A 17 0.27 8.47 -17.10
N ASN A 18 -0.35 9.53 -17.62
CA ASN A 18 0.08 10.94 -17.46
C ASN A 18 -0.53 11.64 -16.25
N GLN A 19 -1.09 10.91 -15.27
CA GLN A 19 -1.64 11.54 -14.07
C GLN A 19 -0.54 12.20 -13.22
N LYS A 20 -0.80 13.43 -12.78
CA LYS A 20 0.17 14.28 -12.06
C LYS A 20 0.81 13.63 -10.82
N TYR A 21 0.08 12.79 -10.11
CA TYR A 21 0.60 12.10 -8.92
C TYR A 21 1.68 11.05 -9.25
N ARG A 22 1.72 10.55 -10.50
CA ARG A 22 2.69 9.58 -11.00
C ARG A 22 3.94 10.20 -11.62
N GLN A 23 3.95 11.50 -11.84
CA GLN A 23 5.09 12.17 -12.47
C GLN A 23 6.35 11.94 -11.61
N ASP A 24 7.42 11.44 -12.22
CA ASP A 24 8.70 11.09 -11.57
C ASP A 24 8.54 10.04 -10.44
N ARG A 25 7.49 9.18 -10.55
CA ARG A 25 7.15 8.14 -9.56
C ARG A 25 6.66 6.85 -10.20
N THR A 26 7.05 6.59 -11.43
CA THR A 26 6.69 5.35 -12.13
C THR A 26 7.50 4.17 -11.58
N TYR A 27 7.14 2.96 -11.99
CA TYR A 27 7.93 1.77 -11.66
C TYR A 27 9.34 1.82 -12.27
N GLU A 28 9.48 2.43 -13.45
CA GLU A 28 10.78 2.67 -14.07
C GLU A 28 11.64 3.65 -13.25
N ASP A 29 11.04 4.73 -12.73
CA ASP A 29 11.71 5.66 -11.82
C ASP A 29 12.15 4.96 -10.52
N PHE A 30 11.30 4.09 -9.98
CA PHE A 30 11.64 3.25 -8.82
C PHE A 30 12.86 2.37 -9.13
N PHE A 31 12.85 1.67 -10.25
CA PHE A 31 13.92 0.78 -10.64
C PHE A 31 15.24 1.54 -10.84
N THR A 32 15.17 2.69 -11.49
CA THR A 32 16.31 3.60 -11.69
C THR A 32 16.87 4.08 -10.36
N TYR A 33 15.99 4.50 -9.44
CA TYR A 33 16.40 4.94 -8.11
C TYR A 33 17.10 3.84 -7.32
N MET A 34 16.52 2.61 -7.31
CA MET A 34 17.13 1.46 -6.61
C MET A 34 18.48 1.06 -7.20
N ALA A 35 18.64 1.14 -8.52
CA ALA A 35 19.92 0.88 -9.18
C ALA A 35 21.02 1.88 -8.78
N GLN A 36 20.64 3.15 -8.58
CA GLN A 36 21.56 4.20 -8.12
C GLN A 36 21.85 4.13 -6.61
N HIS A 37 21.00 3.47 -5.85
CA HIS A 37 21.08 3.36 -4.39
C HIS A 37 21.05 1.88 -3.94
N PRO A 38 22.08 1.08 -4.21
CA PRO A 38 22.05 -0.38 -4.03
C PRO A 38 21.92 -0.82 -2.57
N LYS A 39 22.07 0.09 -1.61
CA LYS A 39 21.83 -0.16 -0.17
C LYS A 39 20.46 0.32 0.30
N ALA A 40 19.66 0.92 -0.57
CA ALA A 40 18.32 1.38 -0.21
C ALA A 40 17.39 0.18 -0.05
N THR A 41 16.58 0.22 0.99
CA THR A 41 15.49 -0.72 1.24
C THR A 41 14.16 -0.11 0.83
N TYR A 42 13.14 -0.95 0.60
CA TYR A 42 11.81 -0.47 0.31
C TYR A 42 10.74 -1.30 0.99
N VAL A 43 9.56 -0.71 1.08
CA VAL A 43 8.37 -1.32 1.64
C VAL A 43 7.32 -1.43 0.54
N GLU A 44 6.68 -2.59 0.40
CA GLU A 44 5.50 -2.73 -0.45
C GLU A 44 4.25 -2.36 0.35
N MET A 45 3.39 -1.52 -0.22
CA MET A 45 2.16 -1.05 0.39
C MET A 45 0.94 -1.41 -0.45
N ASP A 46 -0.14 -1.84 0.23
CA ASP A 46 -1.42 -2.14 -0.41
C ASP A 46 -2.57 -2.04 0.59
N THR A 47 -3.80 -2.17 0.11
CA THR A 47 -4.97 -2.29 0.97
C THR A 47 -5.71 -3.60 0.77
N VAL A 48 -6.19 -4.17 1.87
CA VAL A 48 -7.07 -5.34 1.85
C VAL A 48 -8.50 -4.88 2.13
N LYS A 49 -9.40 -5.18 1.17
CA LYS A 49 -10.83 -4.90 1.28
C LYS A 49 -11.55 -6.10 1.89
N GLY A 50 -12.45 -5.88 2.83
CA GLY A 50 -13.32 -6.92 3.37
C GLY A 50 -14.44 -7.29 2.38
N CYS A 51 -15.58 -6.63 2.50
CA CYS A 51 -16.72 -6.74 1.60
C CYS A 51 -16.73 -5.64 0.53
N ARG A 52 -17.74 -5.67 -0.36
CA ARG A 52 -17.89 -4.66 -1.43
C ARG A 52 -18.39 -3.31 -0.92
N GLU A 53 -18.95 -3.28 0.28
CA GLU A 53 -19.50 -2.07 0.89
C GLU A 53 -18.40 -1.12 1.35
N GLN A 54 -18.76 0.16 1.50
CA GLN A 54 -17.90 1.14 2.13
C GLN A 54 -17.73 0.76 3.62
N GLY A 55 -16.51 0.58 4.06
CA GLY A 55 -16.23 0.17 5.43
C GLY A 55 -14.74 0.06 5.70
N LYS A 56 -14.43 -0.48 6.86
CA LYS A 56 -13.03 -0.67 7.30
C LYS A 56 -12.21 -1.41 6.25
N ARG A 57 -10.96 -0.99 6.09
CA ARG A 57 -9.93 -1.63 5.25
C ARG A 57 -8.67 -1.83 6.06
N MET A 58 -7.87 -2.79 5.66
CA MET A 58 -6.53 -2.94 6.21
C MET A 58 -5.53 -2.27 5.28
N LEU A 59 -4.69 -1.39 5.80
CA LEU A 59 -3.47 -0.93 5.15
C LEU A 59 -2.37 -1.91 5.52
N THR A 60 -1.70 -2.49 4.55
CA THR A 60 -0.59 -3.42 4.74
C THR A 60 0.72 -2.80 4.27
N LEU A 61 1.77 -2.93 5.08
CA LEU A 61 3.13 -2.48 4.78
C LEU A 61 4.05 -3.69 4.96
N ILE A 62 4.73 -4.12 3.90
CA ILE A 62 5.64 -5.26 3.91
C ILE A 62 7.06 -4.77 3.77
N PHE A 63 7.87 -4.98 4.79
CA PHE A 63 9.32 -4.80 4.75
C PHE A 63 9.94 -5.96 3.97
N VAL A 64 10.33 -5.70 2.74
CA VAL A 64 10.70 -6.74 1.78
C VAL A 64 11.92 -7.56 2.24
N GLU A 65 12.95 -6.92 2.77
CA GLU A 65 14.15 -7.59 3.22
C GLU A 65 13.92 -8.44 4.48
N GLN A 66 13.08 -7.94 5.40
CA GLN A 66 12.82 -8.60 6.68
C GLN A 66 11.66 -9.59 6.58
N ASN A 67 10.92 -9.58 5.48
CA ASN A 67 9.67 -10.32 5.30
C ASN A 67 8.69 -10.07 6.48
N LEU A 68 8.66 -8.85 6.98
CA LEU A 68 7.81 -8.42 8.09
C LEU A 68 6.63 -7.62 7.55
N MET A 69 5.43 -7.97 7.98
CA MET A 69 4.20 -7.26 7.62
C MET A 69 3.66 -6.47 8.81
N LEU A 70 3.32 -5.20 8.57
CA LEU A 70 2.48 -4.40 9.45
C LEU A 70 1.09 -4.27 8.85
N ILE A 71 0.07 -4.31 9.69
CA ILE A 71 -1.33 -4.12 9.29
C ILE A 71 -1.98 -3.07 10.18
N PHE A 72 -2.60 -2.07 9.55
CA PHE A 72 -3.39 -1.04 10.22
C PHE A 72 -4.84 -1.11 9.76
N LEU A 73 -5.75 -1.20 10.73
CA LEU A 73 -7.18 -1.20 10.46
C LEU A 73 -7.67 0.24 10.29
N MET A 74 -7.96 0.63 9.07
CA MET A 74 -8.49 1.95 8.73
C MET A 74 -10.02 1.96 8.78
N ARG A 75 -10.61 3.09 9.15
CA ARG A 75 -12.09 3.28 9.17
C ARG A 75 -12.73 3.14 7.79
N ASP A 76 -12.00 3.48 6.74
CA ASP A 76 -12.44 3.40 5.34
C ASP A 76 -11.24 3.28 4.39
N GLY A 77 -11.46 3.35 3.09
CA GLY A 77 -10.41 3.28 2.07
C GLY A 77 -10.23 4.60 1.32
N LYS A 78 -10.38 5.73 1.98
CA LYS A 78 -10.14 7.04 1.39
C LYS A 78 -8.68 7.42 1.46
N ALA A 79 -8.25 8.29 0.55
CA ALA A 79 -6.87 8.78 0.50
C ALA A 79 -6.50 9.57 1.77
N GLU A 80 -7.45 10.34 2.31
CA GLU A 80 -7.26 11.10 3.56
C GLU A 80 -6.96 10.17 4.72
N THR A 81 -7.65 9.01 4.81
CA THR A 81 -7.44 8.05 5.89
C THR A 81 -6.07 7.38 5.81
N VAL A 82 -5.55 7.16 4.60
CA VAL A 82 -4.16 6.70 4.43
C VAL A 82 -3.16 7.76 4.91
N VAL A 83 -3.37 9.03 4.55
CA VAL A 83 -2.52 10.15 5.04
C VAL A 83 -2.55 10.24 6.55
N GLU A 84 -3.73 10.17 7.18
CA GLU A 84 -3.86 10.14 8.64
C GLU A 84 -3.05 9.01 9.29
N GLN A 85 -3.00 7.84 8.64
CA GLN A 85 -2.19 6.72 9.13
C GLN A 85 -0.69 7.03 9.07
N PHE A 86 -0.23 7.71 8.00
CA PHE A 86 1.14 8.18 7.89
C PHE A 86 1.49 9.24 8.93
N ASP A 87 0.57 10.17 9.20
CA ASP A 87 0.75 11.20 10.20
C ASP A 87 0.82 10.60 11.60
N TRP A 88 -0.07 9.66 11.91
CA TRP A 88 -0.04 8.92 13.17
C TRP A 88 1.28 8.15 13.36
N LEU A 89 1.72 7.41 12.33
CA LEU A 89 3.00 6.69 12.37
C LEU A 89 4.19 7.64 12.57
N THR A 90 4.17 8.78 11.87
CA THR A 90 5.24 9.79 12.00
C THR A 90 5.28 10.38 13.41
N ALA A 91 4.12 10.65 14.01
CA ALA A 91 4.02 11.14 15.38
C ALA A 91 4.47 10.10 16.42
N ALA A 92 4.09 8.83 16.22
CA ALA A 92 4.41 7.75 17.15
C ALA A 92 5.90 7.36 17.12
N LEU A 93 6.54 7.36 15.94
CA LEU A 93 7.92 6.92 15.74
C LEU A 93 8.94 8.08 15.80
N GLY A 94 8.49 9.28 15.53
CA GLY A 94 9.35 10.41 15.18
C GLY A 94 9.80 10.37 13.72
N LEU A 95 10.02 11.53 13.13
CA LEU A 95 10.31 11.69 11.70
C LEU A 95 11.58 10.94 11.26
N ASP A 96 12.64 10.98 12.04
CA ASP A 96 13.91 10.33 11.68
C ASP A 96 13.79 8.81 11.71
N THR A 97 13.06 8.25 12.65
CA THR A 97 12.77 6.81 12.68
C THR A 97 11.87 6.41 11.52
N PHE A 98 10.84 7.22 11.22
CA PHE A 98 9.97 6.99 10.07
C PHE A 98 10.78 6.93 8.76
N ARG A 99 11.67 7.89 8.53
CA ARG A 99 12.56 7.93 7.34
C ARG A 99 13.43 6.68 7.22
N LYS A 100 13.94 6.17 8.34
CA LYS A 100 14.75 4.95 8.36
C LYS A 100 13.97 3.69 8.05
N LEU A 101 12.75 3.59 8.58
CA LEU A 101 11.90 2.41 8.40
C LEU A 101 11.18 2.40 7.04
N PHE A 102 10.75 3.57 6.56
CA PHE A 102 9.98 3.71 5.33
C PHE A 102 10.67 4.65 4.32
N PRO A 103 11.94 4.38 3.95
CA PRO A 103 12.68 5.29 3.06
C PRO A 103 12.03 5.38 1.68
N ILE A 104 11.50 4.27 1.19
CA ILE A 104 10.86 4.13 -0.11
C ILE A 104 9.64 3.22 0.05
N ILE A 105 8.53 3.63 -0.54
CA ILE A 105 7.29 2.83 -0.56
C ILE A 105 6.86 2.62 -2.01
N LEU A 106 6.66 1.35 -2.37
CA LEU A 106 6.12 0.94 -3.66
C LEU A 106 4.66 0.53 -3.48
N THR A 107 3.74 1.16 -4.22
CA THR A 107 2.32 0.88 -4.14
C THR A 107 1.67 0.74 -5.51
N ASP A 108 0.39 0.37 -5.56
CA ASP A 108 -0.39 0.39 -6.79
C ASP A 108 -1.03 1.76 -7.06
N ASN A 109 -1.86 1.82 -8.11
CA ASN A 109 -2.55 3.05 -8.51
C ASN A 109 -3.94 3.17 -7.89
N GLY A 110 -4.17 2.60 -6.72
CA GLY A 110 -5.42 2.71 -5.98
C GLY A 110 -5.80 4.18 -5.72
N ALA A 111 -7.10 4.48 -5.72
CA ALA A 111 -7.59 5.83 -5.43
C ALA A 111 -7.16 6.31 -4.04
N GLU A 112 -7.00 5.39 -3.12
CA GLU A 112 -6.53 5.61 -1.75
C GLU A 112 -5.08 6.09 -1.64
N PHE A 113 -4.27 5.93 -2.70
CA PHE A 113 -2.85 6.29 -2.71
C PHE A 113 -2.54 7.54 -3.55
N LYS A 114 -3.55 8.32 -3.96
CA LYS A 114 -3.37 9.48 -4.85
C LYS A 114 -2.91 10.76 -4.15
N HIS A 115 -2.99 10.83 -2.83
CA HIS A 115 -2.50 11.95 -2.03
C HIS A 115 -0.98 11.81 -1.77
N THR A 116 -0.22 11.67 -2.87
CA THR A 116 1.22 11.38 -2.84
C THR A 116 2.02 12.38 -2.04
N ARG A 117 1.76 13.66 -2.26
CA ARG A 117 2.50 14.74 -1.59
C ARG A 117 2.30 14.69 -0.08
N GLU A 118 1.08 14.48 0.36
CA GLU A 118 0.72 14.40 1.77
C GLU A 118 1.29 13.14 2.43
N MET A 119 1.44 12.03 1.68
CA MET A 119 2.15 10.85 2.16
C MET A 119 3.66 11.04 2.21
N GLU A 120 4.25 11.76 1.24
CA GLU A 120 5.70 11.98 1.17
C GLU A 120 6.21 13.05 2.13
N PHE A 121 5.38 14.02 2.50
CA PHE A 121 5.78 15.17 3.31
C PHE A 121 4.88 15.33 4.54
N THR A 122 5.48 15.81 5.62
CA THR A 122 4.77 16.27 6.80
C THR A 122 4.07 17.62 6.54
N VAL A 123 3.18 18.04 7.43
CA VAL A 123 2.45 19.32 7.31
C VAL A 123 3.42 20.52 7.25
N ASP A 124 4.55 20.45 7.95
CA ASP A 124 5.60 21.46 7.95
C ASP A 124 6.57 21.34 6.77
N GLY A 125 6.26 20.50 5.79
CA GLY A 125 6.97 20.36 4.52
C GLY A 125 8.25 19.53 4.55
N GLN A 126 8.51 18.80 5.61
CA GLN A 126 9.66 17.90 5.68
C GLN A 126 9.35 16.57 4.98
N ARG A 127 10.25 16.11 4.10
CA ARG A 127 10.08 14.80 3.44
C ARG A 127 10.25 13.68 4.45
N ARG A 128 9.29 12.75 4.50
CA ARG A 128 9.34 11.54 5.35
C ARG A 128 9.59 10.26 4.57
N THR A 129 9.21 10.19 3.29
CA THR A 129 9.39 9.00 2.43
C THR A 129 9.42 9.39 0.95
N ARG A 130 9.62 8.39 0.08
CA ARG A 130 9.42 8.49 -1.38
C ARG A 130 8.39 7.45 -1.78
N ILE A 131 7.38 7.86 -2.55
CA ILE A 131 6.33 6.97 -3.06
C ILE A 131 6.58 6.69 -4.53
N TYR A 132 6.53 5.42 -4.92
CA TYR A 132 6.54 4.99 -6.30
C TYR A 132 5.32 4.11 -6.59
N TYR A 133 4.90 4.10 -7.84
CA TYR A 133 3.71 3.40 -8.29
C TYR A 133 4.06 2.30 -9.28
N CYS A 134 3.54 1.11 -9.04
CA CYS A 134 3.57 0.02 -10.01
C CYS A 134 2.87 0.43 -11.30
N ASP A 135 3.18 -0.27 -12.37
CA ASP A 135 2.42 -0.14 -13.60
C ASP A 135 0.99 -0.65 -13.42
N PRO A 136 0.03 -0.08 -14.15
CA PRO A 136 -1.35 -0.52 -14.05
C PRO A 136 -1.49 -2.00 -14.34
N GLN A 137 -2.20 -2.71 -13.47
CA GLN A 137 -2.44 -4.16 -13.56
C GLN A 137 -1.19 -5.06 -13.46
N ALA A 138 -0.06 -4.51 -13.07
CA ALA A 138 1.22 -5.22 -12.90
C ALA A 138 1.40 -5.69 -11.45
N SER A 139 0.52 -6.57 -10.97
CA SER A 139 0.57 -7.09 -9.60
C SER A 139 1.88 -7.82 -9.29
N TRP A 140 2.51 -8.44 -10.30
CA TRP A 140 3.83 -9.09 -10.17
C TRP A 140 4.96 -8.15 -9.73
N GLN A 141 4.76 -6.83 -9.80
CA GLN A 141 5.74 -5.83 -9.33
C GLN A 141 5.74 -5.66 -7.80
N LYS A 142 4.74 -6.23 -7.10
CA LYS A 142 4.64 -6.29 -5.64
C LYS A 142 4.41 -7.73 -5.15
N PRO A 143 5.35 -8.65 -5.36
CA PRO A 143 5.12 -10.08 -5.08
C PRO A 143 4.97 -10.39 -3.59
N HIS A 144 5.62 -9.61 -2.71
CA HIS A 144 5.61 -9.86 -1.27
C HIS A 144 4.25 -9.53 -0.67
N VAL A 145 3.68 -8.38 -1.03
CA VAL A 145 2.34 -7.99 -0.55
C VAL A 145 1.28 -8.96 -1.05
N GLU A 146 1.34 -9.40 -2.30
CA GLU A 146 0.38 -10.38 -2.83
C GLU A 146 0.42 -11.69 -2.07
N LYS A 147 1.61 -12.23 -1.85
CA LYS A 147 1.81 -13.48 -1.07
C LYS A 147 1.30 -13.34 0.37
N ASN A 148 1.61 -12.23 1.04
CA ASN A 148 1.16 -12.01 2.41
C ASN A 148 -0.36 -11.80 2.49
N HIS A 149 -0.99 -11.21 1.47
CA HIS A 149 -2.46 -11.12 1.40
C HIS A 149 -3.13 -12.49 1.32
N GLU A 150 -2.50 -13.52 0.77
CA GLU A 150 -3.03 -14.87 0.78
C GLU A 150 -3.18 -15.39 2.21
N TYR A 151 -2.21 -15.15 3.10
CA TYR A 151 -2.30 -15.51 4.51
C TYR A 151 -3.45 -14.79 5.21
N ILE A 152 -3.59 -13.48 5.00
CA ILE A 152 -4.74 -12.72 5.53
C ILE A 152 -6.05 -13.34 5.04
N ARG A 153 -6.12 -13.71 3.76
CA ARG A 153 -7.33 -14.28 3.14
C ARG A 153 -7.64 -15.70 3.58
N TYR A 154 -6.66 -16.43 4.07
CA TYR A 154 -6.88 -17.73 4.69
C TYR A 154 -7.72 -17.62 5.97
N VAL A 155 -7.46 -16.61 6.79
CA VAL A 155 -8.19 -16.35 8.05
C VAL A 155 -9.42 -15.47 7.83
N LEU A 156 -9.31 -14.45 6.99
CA LEU A 156 -10.37 -13.48 6.67
C LEU A 156 -10.72 -13.55 5.17
N PRO A 157 -11.57 -14.50 4.75
CA PRO A 157 -11.93 -14.69 3.35
C PRO A 157 -12.56 -13.44 2.71
N ARG A 158 -12.46 -13.35 1.39
CA ARG A 158 -13.10 -12.27 0.62
C ARG A 158 -14.61 -12.24 0.88
N GLY A 159 -15.15 -11.03 0.98
CA GLY A 159 -16.60 -10.82 1.21
C GLY A 159 -17.00 -10.70 2.68
N LYS A 160 -16.10 -10.98 3.63
CA LYS A 160 -16.33 -10.69 5.05
C LYS A 160 -16.10 -9.22 5.36
N SER A 161 -17.02 -8.60 6.09
CA SER A 161 -16.85 -7.23 6.60
C SER A 161 -15.76 -7.18 7.66
N PHE A 162 -14.97 -6.11 7.65
CA PHE A 162 -14.01 -5.82 8.72
C PHE A 162 -14.60 -4.95 9.84
N SER A 163 -15.86 -4.54 9.72
CA SER A 163 -16.52 -3.67 10.71
C SER A 163 -16.50 -4.21 12.14
N PRO A 164 -16.68 -5.54 12.38
CA PRO A 164 -16.64 -6.08 13.74
C PRO A 164 -15.25 -6.09 14.39
N TYR A 165 -14.16 -6.00 13.60
CA TYR A 165 -12.81 -6.15 14.10
C TYR A 165 -12.24 -4.84 14.63
N THR A 166 -11.39 -4.95 15.67
CA THR A 166 -10.56 -3.88 16.22
C THR A 166 -9.11 -4.01 15.74
N GLN A 167 -8.26 -3.02 16.07
CA GLN A 167 -6.83 -3.13 15.76
C GLN A 167 -6.18 -4.26 16.58
N GLU A 168 -6.63 -4.50 17.80
CA GLU A 168 -6.17 -5.61 18.66
C GLU A 168 -6.45 -6.97 18.03
N ASP A 169 -7.63 -7.15 17.41
CA ASP A 169 -7.96 -8.38 16.68
C ASP A 169 -7.01 -8.59 15.49
N ILE A 170 -6.62 -7.50 14.81
CA ILE A 170 -5.66 -7.57 13.68
C ILE A 170 -4.25 -7.90 14.18
N ILE A 171 -3.84 -7.41 15.34
CA ILE A 171 -2.56 -7.77 15.95
C ILE A 171 -2.54 -9.25 16.32
N LEU A 172 -3.64 -9.78 16.89
CA LEU A 172 -3.76 -11.22 17.15
C LEU A 172 -3.66 -12.03 15.86
N LEU A 173 -4.32 -11.60 14.79
CA LEU A 173 -4.21 -12.22 13.47
C LEU A 173 -2.75 -12.29 13.00
N LEU A 174 -2.00 -11.18 13.11
CA LEU A 174 -0.59 -11.12 12.70
C LEU A 174 0.31 -12.09 13.45
N ASN A 175 0.00 -12.40 14.69
CA ASN A 175 0.76 -13.37 15.49
C ASN A 175 0.56 -14.83 15.04
N HIS A 176 -0.36 -15.07 14.10
CA HIS A 176 -0.69 -16.40 13.58
C HIS A 176 -0.38 -16.58 12.09
N ILE A 177 0.14 -15.57 11.44
CA ILE A 177 0.61 -15.58 10.06
C ILE A 177 2.10 -15.32 10.01
#